data_4101bbbe5d82ef251190dc58964f209c
#
_entry.id   4101bbbe5d82ef251190dc58964f209c
#
_cell.length_a   1.000
_cell.length_b   1.000
_cell.length_c   1.000
_cell.angle_alpha   90.00
_cell.angle_beta   90.00
_cell.angle_gamma   90.00
#
_symmetry.space_group_name_H-M   'P 1'
#
loop_
_entity.id
_entity.type
_entity.pdbx_description
1 polymer ?
#
loop_
_entity_poly.entity_id
_entity_poly.type
_entity_poly.pdbx_seq_one_letter_code
_entity_poly.pdbx_strand_id
1 'polypeptide(L)'
;MNKIKQLTKLHNSGEPYVIYKSNQGFDLYTNFSKKIILNSKNINHFLNKNNFKSRSKNTDLFIGFFGYELLNNLIGIKIPKQKNINFPKGIFYKPEKKISLNRSLNYENKENIKTKKSFKININRKSYSKIFNKFKKKIKRGETYQIKICTK
;
A
#
# COMPACT_ATOMS: atom_id res chain seq x y z
N MET A 1 10.08 10.67 27.28
CA MET A 1 10.13 11.45 26.01
C MET A 1 8.79 11.30 25.32
N ASN A 2 8.13 12.40 24.93
CA ASN A 2 6.80 12.37 24.31
C ASN A 2 6.87 11.63 22.94
N LYS A 3 6.10 10.55 22.79
CA LYS A 3 6.10 9.68 21.58
C LYS A 3 5.72 10.45 20.31
N ILE A 4 4.90 11.50 20.43
CA ILE A 4 4.54 12.41 19.33
C ILE A 4 5.76 13.21 18.86
N LYS A 5 6.56 13.75 19.77
CA LYS A 5 7.80 14.46 19.41
C LYS A 5 8.79 13.54 18.68
N GLN A 6 8.81 12.25 19.03
CA GLN A 6 9.65 11.26 18.36
C GLN A 6 9.19 10.99 16.92
N LEU A 7 7.88 10.88 16.71
CA LEU A 7 7.29 10.75 15.37
C LEU A 7 7.55 11.97 14.49
N THR A 8 7.36 13.18 15.05
CA THR A 8 7.63 14.43 14.35
C THR A 8 9.10 14.53 13.95
N LYS A 9 10.02 14.12 14.84
CA LYS A 9 11.46 14.08 14.54
C LYS A 9 11.78 13.12 13.40
N LEU A 10 11.21 11.91 13.42
CA LEU A 10 11.38 10.93 12.34
C LEU A 10 10.83 11.43 11.01
N HIS A 11 9.65 12.04 11.04
CA HIS A 11 9.05 12.62 9.83
C HIS A 11 9.93 13.73 9.23
N ASN A 12 10.45 14.61 10.07
CA ASN A 12 11.28 15.73 9.64
C ASN A 12 12.70 15.30 9.19
N SER A 13 13.20 14.18 9.70
CA SER A 13 14.51 13.65 9.25
C SER A 13 14.47 12.98 7.88
N GLY A 14 13.28 12.72 7.34
CA GLY A 14 13.12 11.97 6.09
C GLY A 14 13.47 10.48 6.20
N GLU A 15 13.75 9.97 7.41
CA GLU A 15 14.01 8.55 7.62
C GLU A 15 12.73 7.72 7.41
N PRO A 16 12.84 6.57 6.75
CA PRO A 16 11.68 5.71 6.52
C PRO A 16 11.16 5.16 7.85
N TYR A 17 9.84 5.16 7.99
CA TYR A 17 9.14 4.53 9.11
C TYR A 17 7.81 3.96 8.66
N VAL A 18 7.29 2.99 9.40
CA VAL A 18 5.97 2.41 9.17
C VAL A 18 5.18 2.43 10.48
N ILE A 19 3.95 2.92 10.41
CA ILE A 19 2.99 2.83 11.50
C ILE A 19 1.96 1.78 11.14
N TYR A 20 1.82 0.78 11.98
CA TYR A 20 0.85 -0.29 11.83
C TYR A 20 -0.19 -0.22 12.95
N LYS A 21 -1.48 -0.22 12.61
CA LYS A 21 -2.58 -0.28 13.57
C LYS A 21 -2.85 -1.74 13.92
N SER A 22 -2.64 -2.10 15.17
CA SER A 22 -3.01 -3.40 15.76
C SER A 22 -4.26 -3.28 16.63
N ASN A 23 -4.79 -4.41 17.11
CA ASN A 23 -5.90 -4.42 18.06
C ASN A 23 -5.55 -3.78 19.41
N GLN A 24 -4.25 -3.73 19.76
CA GLN A 24 -3.75 -3.17 21.01
C GLN A 24 -3.35 -1.71 20.92
N GLY A 25 -3.34 -1.10 19.72
CA GLY A 25 -2.93 0.27 19.49
C GLY A 25 -2.16 0.42 18.17
N PHE A 26 -1.13 1.25 18.19
CA PHE A 26 -0.27 1.47 17.04
C PHE A 26 1.15 1.00 17.34
N ASP A 27 1.77 0.33 16.37
CA ASP A 27 3.17 -0.06 16.38
C ASP A 27 3.94 0.79 15.37
N LEU A 28 5.01 1.42 15.81
CA LEU A 28 5.95 2.16 14.97
C LEU A 28 7.18 1.30 14.71
N TYR A 29 7.48 1.07 13.45
CA TYR A 29 8.66 0.34 13.00
C TYR A 29 9.65 1.30 12.36
N THR A 30 10.93 1.20 12.77
CA THR A 30 12.03 2.08 12.32
C THR A 30 13.34 1.29 12.19
N ASN A 31 14.40 1.98 11.75
CA ASN A 31 15.74 1.39 11.60
C ASN A 31 15.71 0.14 10.73
N PHE A 32 15.55 0.33 9.43
CA PHE A 32 15.45 -0.79 8.51
C PHE A 32 16.84 -1.27 8.08
N SER A 33 17.23 -2.48 8.51
CA SER A 33 18.52 -3.09 8.17
C SER A 33 18.59 -3.64 6.76
N LYS A 34 17.43 -3.99 6.19
CA LYS A 34 17.37 -4.60 4.88
C LYS A 34 16.20 -4.08 4.06
N LYS A 35 16.51 -3.74 2.80
CA LYS A 35 15.52 -3.42 1.76
C LYS A 35 15.58 -4.50 0.68
N ILE A 36 14.46 -5.12 0.36
CA ILE A 36 14.33 -6.15 -0.67
C ILE A 36 13.38 -5.63 -1.74
N ILE A 37 13.87 -5.49 -2.96
CA ILE A 37 13.05 -5.16 -4.13
C ILE A 37 12.71 -6.47 -4.82
N LEU A 38 11.41 -6.76 -4.94
CA LEU A 38 10.93 -7.97 -5.57
C LEU A 38 10.76 -7.79 -7.07
N ASN A 39 11.10 -8.86 -7.78
CA ASN A 39 10.90 -9.01 -9.21
C ASN A 39 10.58 -10.48 -9.55
N SER A 40 10.38 -10.77 -10.82
CA SER A 40 10.08 -12.12 -11.29
C SER A 40 11.14 -13.18 -10.97
N LYS A 41 12.39 -12.79 -10.81
CA LYS A 41 13.51 -13.72 -10.56
C LYS A 41 13.64 -14.12 -9.10
N ASN A 42 13.32 -13.22 -8.17
CA ASN A 42 13.58 -13.42 -6.74
C ASN A 42 12.33 -13.66 -5.87
N ILE A 43 11.12 -13.48 -6.41
CA ILE A 43 9.88 -13.60 -5.62
C ILE A 43 9.70 -15.00 -5.03
N ASN A 44 9.93 -16.05 -5.81
CA ASN A 44 9.77 -17.42 -5.33
C ASN A 44 10.79 -17.76 -4.23
N HIS A 45 12.04 -17.32 -4.39
CA HIS A 45 13.05 -17.48 -3.35
C HIS A 45 12.66 -16.72 -2.06
N PHE A 46 12.15 -15.49 -2.18
CA PHE A 46 11.71 -14.70 -1.04
C PHE A 46 10.55 -15.38 -0.28
N LEU A 47 9.56 -15.88 -1.00
CA LEU A 47 8.39 -16.56 -0.42
C LEU A 47 8.80 -17.89 0.25
N ASN A 48 9.61 -18.70 -0.42
CA ASN A 48 10.07 -19.99 0.13
C ASN A 48 10.92 -19.81 1.39
N LYS A 49 11.83 -18.84 1.40
CA LYS A 49 12.68 -18.54 2.54
C LYS A 49 11.88 -18.03 3.74
N ASN A 50 10.81 -17.28 3.49
CA ASN A 50 9.99 -16.67 4.53
C ASN A 50 8.64 -17.40 4.73
N ASN A 51 8.54 -18.66 4.28
CA ASN A 51 7.34 -19.45 4.45
C ASN A 51 7.20 -19.89 5.92
N PHE A 52 6.11 -19.51 6.56
CA PHE A 52 5.82 -19.67 7.99
C PHE A 52 5.59 -21.11 8.48
N LYS A 53 5.89 -22.13 7.68
CA LYS A 53 5.75 -23.52 8.11
C LYS A 53 6.76 -23.94 9.18
N SER A 54 7.86 -23.21 9.37
CA SER A 54 8.77 -23.46 10.48
C SER A 54 8.37 -22.58 11.68
N ARG A 55 7.93 -23.21 12.75
CA ARG A 55 7.64 -22.60 14.05
C ARG A 55 8.93 -22.16 14.78
N SER A 56 9.95 -21.67 14.09
CA SER A 56 11.13 -21.13 14.75
C SER A 56 10.77 -19.79 15.41
N LYS A 57 11.10 -19.65 16.68
CA LYS A 57 10.81 -18.46 17.51
C LYS A 57 11.40 -17.14 16.99
N ASN A 58 12.18 -17.17 15.94
CA ASN A 58 12.81 -16.01 15.30
C ASN A 58 12.32 -15.85 13.87
N THR A 59 11.03 -15.58 13.70
CA THR A 59 10.52 -15.16 12.37
C THR A 59 10.95 -13.74 12.12
N ASP A 60 11.81 -13.54 11.13
CA ASP A 60 12.14 -12.23 10.62
C ASP A 60 10.85 -11.51 10.14
N LEU A 61 10.54 -10.38 10.75
CA LEU A 61 9.43 -9.55 10.31
C LEU A 61 9.86 -8.74 9.09
N PHE A 62 9.11 -8.85 8.01
CA PHE A 62 9.25 -7.99 6.84
C PHE A 62 7.97 -7.18 6.65
N ILE A 63 8.12 -5.88 6.42
CA ILE A 63 7.01 -4.95 6.16
C ILE A 63 7.15 -4.41 4.75
N GLY A 64 6.08 -4.52 3.95
CA GLY A 64 6.12 -4.08 2.57
C GLY A 64 4.85 -4.41 1.82
N PHE A 65 4.96 -4.48 0.49
CA PHE A 65 3.82 -4.83 -0.37
C PHE A 65 4.27 -5.69 -1.55
N PHE A 66 3.31 -6.46 -2.06
CA PHE A 66 3.39 -7.12 -3.36
C PHE A 66 2.64 -6.27 -4.38
N GLY A 67 3.30 -5.86 -5.44
CA GLY A 67 2.66 -5.24 -6.58
C GLY A 67 1.89 -6.27 -7.41
N TYR A 68 0.83 -5.81 -8.07
CA TYR A 68 -0.06 -6.64 -8.85
C TYR A 68 0.66 -7.34 -10.02
N GLU A 69 1.72 -6.73 -10.54
CA GLU A 69 2.55 -7.25 -11.63
C GLU A 69 3.31 -8.55 -11.28
N LEU A 70 3.47 -8.83 -9.98
CA LEU A 70 4.09 -10.09 -9.53
C LEU A 70 3.16 -11.29 -9.68
N LEU A 71 1.85 -11.08 -9.83
CA LEU A 71 0.88 -12.15 -10.05
C LEU A 71 1.18 -12.94 -11.31
N ASN A 72 1.77 -12.33 -12.34
CA ASN A 72 2.21 -13.04 -13.54
C ASN A 72 3.11 -14.23 -13.22
N ASN A 73 3.94 -14.09 -12.20
CA ASN A 73 4.91 -15.12 -11.80
C ASN A 73 4.36 -16.11 -10.78
N LEU A 74 3.35 -15.69 -10.01
CA LEU A 74 2.77 -16.50 -8.93
C LEU A 74 1.64 -17.40 -9.42
N ILE A 75 0.79 -16.91 -10.31
CA ILE A 75 -0.43 -17.60 -10.76
C ILE A 75 -0.59 -17.65 -12.28
N GLY A 76 0.45 -17.30 -13.03
CA GLY A 76 0.47 -17.41 -14.49
C GLY A 76 -0.43 -16.41 -15.24
N ILE A 77 -0.96 -15.36 -14.57
CA ILE A 77 -1.80 -14.34 -15.20
C ILE A 77 -0.93 -13.35 -15.97
N LYS A 78 -1.14 -13.23 -17.29
CA LYS A 78 -0.48 -12.22 -18.11
C LYS A 78 -1.15 -10.87 -17.92
N ILE A 79 -0.55 -9.98 -17.13
CA ILE A 79 -0.96 -8.59 -16.99
C ILE A 79 -0.23 -7.74 -18.03
N PRO A 80 -0.93 -6.92 -18.82
CA PRO A 80 -0.30 -6.02 -19.76
C PRO A 80 0.71 -5.11 -19.06
N LYS A 81 1.92 -4.98 -19.64
CA LYS A 81 2.92 -4.05 -19.11
C LYS A 81 2.36 -2.63 -19.19
N GLN A 82 2.17 -1.99 -18.06
CA GLN A 82 1.89 -0.56 -18.04
C GLN A 82 3.15 0.20 -18.42
N LYS A 83 3.07 0.95 -19.52
CA LYS A 83 4.15 1.84 -19.95
C LYS A 83 4.25 2.98 -18.93
N ASN A 84 5.47 3.28 -18.47
CA ASN A 84 5.84 4.47 -17.69
C ASN A 84 5.46 4.54 -16.20
N ILE A 85 5.33 3.42 -15.50
CA ILE A 85 5.25 3.47 -14.04
C ILE A 85 6.59 2.98 -13.47
N ASN A 86 7.40 3.92 -12.98
CA ASN A 86 8.64 3.63 -12.22
C ASN A 86 8.33 3.23 -10.77
N PHE A 87 7.37 2.31 -10.60
CA PHE A 87 7.00 1.81 -9.30
C PHE A 87 7.54 0.39 -9.10
N PRO A 88 8.13 0.06 -7.97
CA PRO A 88 8.66 -1.28 -7.73
C PRO A 88 7.54 -2.30 -7.71
N LYS A 89 7.74 -3.45 -8.36
CA LYS A 89 6.77 -4.56 -8.40
C LYS A 89 6.48 -5.14 -7.01
N GLY A 90 7.37 -4.94 -6.08
CA GLY A 90 7.20 -5.25 -4.68
C GLY A 90 8.43 -4.78 -3.92
N ILE A 91 8.21 -4.38 -2.69
CA ILE A 91 9.29 -3.92 -1.81
C ILE A 91 8.99 -4.35 -0.39
N PHE A 92 10.02 -4.85 0.29
CA PHE A 92 9.95 -5.23 1.69
C PHE A 92 11.13 -4.67 2.46
N TYR A 93 10.88 -4.27 3.68
CA TYR A 93 11.88 -3.79 4.62
C TYR A 93 11.88 -4.65 5.88
N LYS A 94 13.08 -4.95 6.40
CA LYS A 94 13.25 -5.60 7.70
C LYS A 94 13.48 -4.53 8.77
N PRO A 95 12.50 -4.25 9.66
CA PRO A 95 12.70 -3.31 10.74
C PRO A 95 13.53 -3.95 11.86
N GLU A 96 14.37 -3.17 12.50
CA GLU A 96 15.14 -3.59 13.68
C GLU A 96 14.54 -3.07 14.98
N LYS A 97 13.76 -1.98 14.88
CA LYS A 97 13.16 -1.37 16.06
C LYS A 97 11.66 -1.30 15.93
N LYS A 98 10.98 -1.83 16.96
CA LYS A 98 9.54 -1.70 17.16
C LYS A 98 9.27 -0.87 18.41
N ILE A 99 8.41 0.11 18.32
CA ILE A 99 7.97 0.96 19.43
C ILE A 99 6.44 0.90 19.47
N SER A 100 5.88 0.37 20.56
CA SER A 100 4.43 0.36 20.76
C SER A 100 3.95 1.74 21.20
N LEU A 101 3.01 2.27 20.45
CA LEU A 101 2.33 3.53 20.72
C LEU A 101 0.97 3.20 21.33
N ASN A 102 0.72 3.66 22.54
CA ASN A 102 -0.56 3.41 23.21
C ASN A 102 -1.71 4.05 22.42
N ARG A 103 -2.96 3.60 22.66
CA ARG A 103 -4.20 4.09 22.01
C ARG A 103 -4.45 5.60 22.12
N SER A 104 -3.77 6.30 23.00
CA SER A 104 -3.92 7.73 23.28
C SER A 104 -3.22 8.66 22.25
N LEU A 105 -3.03 8.23 21.03
CA LEU A 105 -2.80 9.17 19.93
C LEU A 105 -4.14 9.79 19.56
N ASN A 106 -4.71 10.57 20.48
CA ASN A 106 -5.77 11.53 20.15
C ASN A 106 -5.14 12.56 19.23
N TYR A 107 -5.31 12.34 17.93
CA TYR A 107 -4.98 13.33 16.93
C TYR A 107 -6.09 14.39 17.02
N GLU A 108 -5.94 15.33 17.94
CA GLU A 108 -6.72 16.55 17.86
C GLU A 108 -6.25 17.29 16.60
N ASN A 109 -7.01 17.16 15.54
CA ASN A 109 -6.85 17.97 14.34
C ASN A 109 -7.14 19.43 14.70
N LYS A 110 -6.21 20.10 15.38
CA LYS A 110 -6.32 21.54 15.70
C LYS A 110 -6.02 22.44 14.50
N GLU A 111 -5.53 21.90 13.42
CA GLU A 111 -5.33 22.68 12.21
C GLU A 111 -6.42 22.35 11.20
N ASN A 112 -7.44 23.21 11.14
CA ASN A 112 -8.25 23.41 9.95
C ASN A 112 -7.31 23.92 8.85
N ILE A 113 -6.47 23.04 8.32
CA ILE A 113 -5.76 23.30 7.08
C ILE A 113 -6.83 23.34 6.00
N LYS A 114 -7.38 24.56 5.81
CA LYS A 114 -8.19 24.90 4.62
C LYS A 114 -7.28 24.89 3.39
N THR A 115 -6.60 23.78 3.15
CA THR A 115 -6.01 23.54 1.85
C THR A 115 -7.17 23.34 0.90
N LYS A 116 -7.49 24.33 0.09
CA LYS A 116 -8.30 24.16 -1.10
C LYS A 116 -7.56 23.16 -1.99
N LYS A 117 -7.75 21.86 -1.72
CA LYS A 117 -7.25 20.81 -2.59
C LYS A 117 -8.09 20.87 -3.85
N SER A 118 -7.59 21.53 -4.90
CA SER A 118 -8.19 21.46 -6.21
C SER A 118 -7.95 20.05 -6.74
N PHE A 119 -8.99 19.24 -6.80
CA PHE A 119 -8.93 17.95 -7.48
C PHE A 119 -9.00 18.17 -8.97
N LYS A 120 -7.96 17.83 -9.70
CA LYS A 120 -7.99 17.81 -11.16
C LYS A 120 -8.59 16.47 -11.59
N ILE A 121 -9.86 16.51 -12.02
CA ILE A 121 -10.55 15.33 -12.55
C ILE A 121 -10.23 15.24 -14.04
N ASN A 122 -9.73 14.11 -14.51
CA ASN A 122 -9.36 13.87 -15.90
C ASN A 122 -10.55 13.54 -16.81
N ILE A 123 -11.75 13.44 -16.27
CA ILE A 123 -12.98 13.19 -17.01
C ILE A 123 -14.06 14.19 -16.56
N ASN A 124 -14.66 14.89 -17.54
CA ASN A 124 -15.77 15.79 -17.23
C ASN A 124 -17.09 15.02 -17.06
N ARG A 125 -18.07 15.66 -16.42
CA ARG A 125 -19.40 15.08 -16.13
C ARG A 125 -20.11 14.53 -17.39
N LYS A 126 -20.01 15.23 -18.52
CA LYS A 126 -20.67 14.82 -19.78
C LYS A 126 -20.06 13.52 -20.32
N SER A 127 -18.74 13.42 -20.34
CA SER A 127 -18.02 12.21 -20.77
C SER A 127 -18.27 11.04 -19.83
N TYR A 128 -18.24 11.28 -18.50
CA TYR A 128 -18.58 10.28 -17.52
C TYR A 128 -20.01 9.74 -17.70
N SER A 129 -21.00 10.62 -17.89
CA SER A 129 -22.40 10.23 -18.12
C SER A 129 -22.58 9.39 -19.38
N LYS A 130 -21.86 9.70 -20.47
CA LYS A 130 -21.88 8.87 -21.68
C LYS A 130 -21.37 7.45 -21.41
N ILE A 131 -20.22 7.33 -20.74
CA ILE A 131 -19.64 6.04 -20.38
C ILE A 131 -20.59 5.27 -19.44
N PHE A 132 -21.07 5.92 -18.40
CA PHE A 132 -22.00 5.33 -17.44
C PHE A 132 -23.27 4.79 -18.12
N ASN A 133 -23.90 5.57 -18.97
CA ASN A 133 -25.11 5.16 -19.68
C ASN A 133 -24.85 4.00 -20.65
N LYS A 134 -23.70 3.98 -21.32
CA LYS A 134 -23.29 2.85 -22.16
C LYS A 134 -23.21 1.55 -21.34
N PHE A 135 -22.58 1.59 -20.20
CA PHE A 135 -22.42 0.43 -19.34
C PHE A 135 -23.72 0.02 -18.64
N LYS A 136 -24.54 0.99 -18.23
CA LYS A 136 -25.87 0.73 -17.67
C LYS A 136 -26.77 -0.06 -18.66
N LYS A 137 -26.70 0.27 -19.96
CA LYS A 137 -27.39 -0.52 -20.99
C LYS A 137 -26.89 -1.95 -21.08
N LYS A 138 -25.57 -2.20 -20.95
CA LYS A 138 -24.97 -3.54 -20.96
C LYS A 138 -25.42 -4.38 -19.74
N ILE A 139 -25.46 -3.78 -18.56
CA ILE A 139 -25.99 -4.44 -17.36
C ILE A 139 -27.46 -4.80 -17.56
N LYS A 140 -28.29 -3.89 -18.06
CA LYS A 140 -29.70 -4.14 -18.33
C LYS A 140 -29.97 -5.27 -19.35
N ARG A 141 -29.02 -5.50 -20.27
CA ARG A 141 -29.07 -6.59 -21.27
C ARG A 141 -28.53 -7.92 -20.74
N GLY A 142 -28.07 -7.97 -19.48
CA GLY A 142 -27.47 -9.17 -18.91
C GLY A 142 -26.07 -9.49 -19.44
N GLU A 143 -25.41 -8.57 -20.20
CA GLU A 143 -24.05 -8.80 -20.72
C GLU A 143 -23.00 -8.81 -19.61
N THR A 144 -23.30 -8.20 -18.47
CA THR A 144 -22.45 -8.18 -17.27
C THR A 144 -23.29 -7.79 -16.06
N TYR A 145 -22.86 -8.20 -14.86
CA TYR A 145 -23.55 -7.87 -13.61
C TYR A 145 -22.90 -6.71 -12.86
N GLN A 146 -21.63 -6.41 -13.12
CA GLN A 146 -20.89 -5.35 -12.45
C GLN A 146 -19.84 -4.75 -13.38
N ILE A 147 -19.69 -3.43 -13.30
CA ILE A 147 -18.65 -2.69 -14.03
C ILE A 147 -18.02 -1.66 -13.10
N LYS A 148 -16.68 -1.63 -13.05
CA LYS A 148 -15.91 -0.60 -12.37
C LYS A 148 -15.33 0.37 -13.38
N ILE A 149 -15.70 1.65 -13.28
CA ILE A 149 -15.13 2.73 -14.10
C ILE A 149 -13.92 3.30 -13.36
N CYS A 150 -12.73 3.07 -13.91
CA CYS A 150 -11.50 3.62 -13.37
C CYS A 150 -11.07 4.83 -14.23
N THR A 151 -10.73 5.94 -13.57
CA THR A 151 -10.14 7.12 -14.18
C THR A 151 -8.67 7.21 -13.80
N LYS A 152 -7.82 7.66 -14.70
CA LYS A 152 -6.39 7.90 -14.44
C LYS A 152 -6.18 9.28 -13.86
#